data_09941528f2df1fdb44c5ea3c606bc182
#
_entry.id   09941528f2df1fdb44c5ea3c606bc182
#
_cell.length_a   1.000
_cell.length_b   1.000
_cell.length_c   1.000
_cell.angle_alpha   90.00
_cell.angle_beta   90.00
_cell.angle_gamma   90.00
#
_symmetry.space_group_name_H-M   'P 1'
#
loop_
_entity.id
_entity.type
_entity.pdbx_description
1 polymer ?
#
loop_
_entity_poly.entity_id
_entity_poly.type
_entity_poly.pdbx_seq_one_letter_code
_entity_poly.pdbx_strand_id
1 'polypeptide(L)'
;QGSEICPSGCIDTYSLAQELDEHYFGRELPHKFKFGVTGCQNNCLKAEENDIGIKGGMEVTWAEDKCIGCGVCEKACRQGAIKCEGNKVTINRDKCNYCGRCVKSCPTDAWEGNSGYLVSFGGLFGNQIYKGEQLLPIIHDKETLFRVTDAAIDFFRDHANPGERFRLTLQ
;
A
#
# COMPACT_ATOMS: atom_id res chain seq x y z
N GLN A 1 -2.49 -10.25 7.20
CA GLN A 1 -2.77 -11.35 6.26
C GLN A 1 -2.36 -10.91 4.86
N GLY A 2 -1.47 -11.65 4.24
CA GLY A 2 -0.97 -11.41 2.89
C GLY A 2 -1.65 -12.26 1.83
N SER A 3 -1.07 -12.24 0.64
CA SER A 3 -1.57 -12.94 -0.54
C SER A 3 -1.66 -14.47 -0.38
N GLU A 4 -0.88 -15.06 0.50
CA GLU A 4 -0.92 -16.52 0.75
C GLU A 4 -2.19 -16.98 1.47
N ILE A 5 -2.81 -16.12 2.28
CA ILE A 5 -3.97 -16.51 3.11
C ILE A 5 -5.23 -15.78 2.65
N CYS A 6 -5.11 -14.51 2.25
CA CYS A 6 -6.24 -13.66 1.92
C CYS A 6 -6.39 -13.47 0.40
N PRO A 7 -7.54 -13.81 -0.21
CA PRO A 7 -7.75 -13.64 -1.65
C PRO A 7 -7.69 -12.18 -2.11
N SER A 8 -7.85 -11.24 -1.18
CA SER A 8 -7.68 -9.79 -1.46
C SER A 8 -6.22 -9.33 -1.36
N GLY A 9 -5.30 -10.16 -0.82
CA GLY A 9 -3.89 -9.81 -0.67
C GLY A 9 -3.23 -9.52 -2.02
N CYS A 10 -2.36 -8.50 -2.05
CA CYS A 10 -1.56 -8.12 -3.21
C CYS A 10 -0.08 -8.36 -2.98
N ILE A 11 0.35 -8.50 -1.72
CA ILE A 11 1.75 -8.73 -1.32
C ILE A 11 1.84 -9.83 -0.27
N ASP A 12 3.01 -10.46 -0.17
CA ASP A 12 3.37 -11.34 0.94
C ASP A 12 3.78 -10.47 2.15
N THR A 13 2.87 -10.40 3.13
CA THR A 13 3.08 -9.61 4.34
C THR A 13 4.00 -10.28 5.35
N TYR A 14 4.09 -11.62 5.32
CA TYR A 14 4.88 -12.37 6.28
C TYR A 14 6.37 -12.17 6.01
N SER A 15 6.82 -12.47 4.78
CA SER A 15 8.21 -12.24 4.37
C SER A 15 8.63 -10.79 4.54
N LEU A 16 7.78 -9.85 4.13
CA LEU A 16 8.10 -8.43 4.27
C LEU A 16 8.24 -8.01 5.74
N ALA A 17 7.37 -8.50 6.62
CA ALA A 17 7.47 -8.18 8.05
C ALA A 17 8.74 -8.74 8.68
N GLN A 18 9.16 -9.96 8.32
CA GLN A 18 10.42 -10.54 8.77
C GLN A 18 11.63 -9.73 8.28
N GLU A 19 11.67 -9.39 7.00
CA GLU A 19 12.76 -8.60 6.43
C GLU A 19 12.87 -7.21 7.08
N LEU A 20 11.73 -6.55 7.37
CA LEU A 20 11.71 -5.28 8.10
C LEU A 20 12.22 -5.45 9.54
N ASP A 21 11.80 -6.50 10.23
CA ASP A 21 12.24 -6.79 11.58
C ASP A 21 13.75 -7.05 11.63
N GLU A 22 14.26 -7.92 10.77
CA GLU A 22 15.69 -8.22 10.65
C GLU A 22 16.53 -6.98 10.32
N HIS A 23 15.99 -6.07 9.48
CA HIS A 23 16.72 -4.87 9.05
C HIS A 23 16.74 -3.77 10.11
N TYR A 24 15.67 -3.62 10.89
CA TYR A 24 15.49 -2.49 11.82
C TYR A 24 15.59 -2.87 13.29
N PHE A 25 15.50 -4.14 13.66
CA PHE A 25 15.52 -4.57 15.05
C PHE A 25 16.82 -4.13 15.74
N GLY A 26 16.69 -3.56 16.93
CA GLY A 26 17.82 -3.13 17.74
C GLY A 26 18.46 -1.81 17.35
N ARG A 27 17.94 -1.08 16.36
CA ARG A 27 18.42 0.28 16.06
C ARG A 27 18.01 1.25 17.17
N GLU A 28 18.98 2.04 17.65
CA GLU A 28 18.70 3.10 18.62
C GLU A 28 18.05 4.30 17.94
N LEU A 29 16.87 4.70 18.43
CA LEU A 29 16.08 5.83 17.92
C LEU A 29 15.63 6.73 19.08
N PRO A 30 15.32 8.02 18.82
CA PRO A 30 14.88 8.98 19.83
C PRO A 30 13.65 8.53 20.61
N HIS A 31 12.76 7.76 19.99
CA HIS A 31 11.60 7.13 20.59
C HIS A 31 11.20 5.88 19.81
N LYS A 32 10.21 5.11 20.32
CA LYS A 32 9.70 3.91 19.63
C LYS A 32 9.17 4.27 18.24
N PHE A 33 9.48 3.42 17.30
CA PHE A 33 9.08 3.51 15.90
C PHE A 33 8.35 2.23 15.49
N LYS A 34 7.25 2.36 14.78
CA LYS A 34 6.38 1.23 14.42
C LYS A 34 6.17 1.13 12.93
N PHE A 35 6.32 -0.07 12.41
CA PHE A 35 5.85 -0.45 11.09
C PHE A 35 4.49 -1.12 11.18
N GLY A 36 3.59 -0.78 10.27
CA GLY A 36 2.34 -1.52 10.05
C GLY A 36 2.34 -2.09 8.64
N VAL A 37 2.17 -3.41 8.48
CA VAL A 37 2.13 -4.06 7.16
C VAL A 37 0.78 -4.74 6.96
N THR A 38 0.09 -4.44 5.85
CA THR A 38 -1.16 -5.10 5.46
C THR A 38 -1.17 -5.46 3.99
N GLY A 39 -1.81 -6.57 3.65
CA GLY A 39 -1.72 -7.19 2.32
C GLY A 39 -2.51 -6.47 1.21
N CYS A 40 -3.45 -5.57 1.54
CA CYS A 40 -4.29 -4.90 0.54
C CYS A 40 -4.95 -3.63 1.07
N GLN A 41 -5.70 -2.94 0.21
CA GLN A 41 -6.38 -1.68 0.51
C GLN A 41 -7.56 -1.80 1.49
N ASN A 42 -8.00 -3.01 1.88
CA ASN A 42 -8.97 -3.16 2.98
C ASN A 42 -8.37 -2.76 4.35
N ASN A 43 -7.04 -2.68 4.45
CA ASN A 43 -6.31 -2.14 5.58
C ASN A 43 -6.71 -2.73 6.95
N CYS A 44 -6.91 -4.05 7.02
CA CYS A 44 -7.43 -4.75 8.20
C CYS A 44 -6.59 -4.57 9.47
N LEU A 45 -5.28 -4.33 9.32
CA LEU A 45 -4.36 -4.04 10.43
C LEU A 45 -4.15 -2.54 10.68
N LYS A 46 -4.90 -1.69 9.98
CA LYS A 46 -4.77 -0.23 10.12
C LYS A 46 -3.31 0.24 10.01
N ALA A 47 -2.63 -0.21 8.96
CA ALA A 47 -1.22 0.10 8.72
C ALA A 47 -0.94 1.61 8.76
N GLU A 48 -1.87 2.42 8.26
CA GLU A 48 -1.78 3.88 8.25
C GLU A 48 -1.73 4.54 9.64
N GLU A 49 -2.07 3.81 10.70
CA GLU A 49 -2.01 4.30 12.10
C GLU A 49 -0.65 4.00 12.76
N ASN A 50 0.37 3.62 11.98
CA ASN A 50 1.74 3.40 12.43
C ASN A 50 2.68 4.47 11.88
N ASP A 51 3.85 4.63 12.47
CA ASP A 51 4.84 5.63 12.05
C ASP A 51 5.18 5.49 10.56
N ILE A 52 5.37 4.25 10.08
CA ILE A 52 5.32 3.88 8.66
C ILE A 52 4.26 2.80 8.47
N GLY A 53 3.31 3.04 7.55
CA GLY A 53 2.30 2.08 7.13
C GLY A 53 2.57 1.60 5.71
N ILE A 54 2.63 0.28 5.51
CA ILE A 54 2.84 -0.34 4.20
C ILE A 54 1.60 -1.15 3.86
N LYS A 55 0.93 -0.78 2.77
CA LYS A 55 -0.23 -1.50 2.24
C LYS A 55 0.11 -2.12 0.90
N GLY A 56 -0.28 -3.37 0.70
CA GLY A 56 -0.24 -3.98 -0.61
C GLY A 56 -1.20 -3.30 -1.57
N GLY A 57 -0.74 -3.05 -2.77
CA GLY A 57 -1.52 -2.53 -3.87
C GLY A 57 -1.22 -3.25 -5.18
N MET A 58 -2.00 -2.95 -6.20
CA MET A 58 -1.82 -3.50 -7.53
C MET A 58 -2.07 -2.41 -8.57
N GLU A 59 -1.03 -2.00 -9.26
CA GLU A 59 -1.17 -1.18 -10.45
C GLU A 59 -1.74 -2.02 -11.58
N VAL A 60 -2.71 -1.49 -12.32
CA VAL A 60 -3.46 -2.28 -13.28
C VAL A 60 -3.39 -1.66 -14.68
N THR A 61 -3.27 -2.52 -15.68
CA THR A 61 -3.28 -2.15 -17.11
C THR A 61 -4.35 -2.97 -17.82
N TRP A 62 -5.11 -2.32 -18.71
CA TRP A 62 -6.16 -2.96 -19.48
C TRP A 62 -5.69 -3.23 -20.92
N ALA A 63 -6.00 -4.44 -21.39
CA ALA A 63 -5.73 -4.92 -22.74
C ALA A 63 -7.06 -5.05 -23.53
N GLU A 64 -7.21 -4.25 -24.57
CA GLU A 64 -8.43 -4.19 -25.38
C GLU A 64 -8.71 -5.49 -26.15
N ASP A 65 -7.66 -6.11 -26.66
CA ASP A 65 -7.73 -7.33 -27.47
C ASP A 65 -8.30 -8.55 -26.73
N LYS A 66 -8.20 -8.57 -25.41
CA LYS A 66 -8.76 -9.63 -24.56
C LYS A 66 -10.13 -9.29 -23.98
N CYS A 67 -10.62 -8.08 -24.16
CA CYS A 67 -11.82 -7.61 -23.51
C CYS A 67 -13.07 -7.99 -24.33
N ILE A 68 -14.07 -8.58 -23.66
CA ILE A 68 -15.37 -8.95 -24.25
C ILE A 68 -16.50 -8.00 -23.87
N GLY A 69 -16.22 -6.86 -23.24
CA GLY A 69 -17.20 -5.85 -22.88
C GLY A 69 -18.21 -6.27 -21.82
N CYS A 70 -17.91 -7.27 -20.99
CA CYS A 70 -18.87 -7.85 -20.03
C CYS A 70 -19.23 -6.94 -18.83
N GLY A 71 -18.50 -5.85 -18.59
CA GLY A 71 -18.77 -4.87 -17.52
C GLY A 71 -18.51 -5.38 -16.09
N VAL A 72 -17.96 -6.57 -15.89
CA VAL A 72 -17.68 -7.14 -14.56
C VAL A 72 -16.69 -6.27 -13.77
N CYS A 73 -15.66 -5.74 -14.42
CA CYS A 73 -14.66 -4.89 -13.78
C CYS A 73 -15.25 -3.56 -13.28
N GLU A 74 -16.21 -2.97 -14.00
CA GLU A 74 -16.93 -1.78 -13.53
C GLU A 74 -17.75 -2.08 -12.27
N LYS A 75 -18.51 -3.18 -12.26
CA LYS A 75 -19.29 -3.62 -11.09
C LYS A 75 -18.41 -3.98 -9.89
N ALA A 76 -17.23 -4.56 -10.13
CA ALA A 76 -16.27 -4.92 -9.09
C ALA A 76 -15.55 -3.70 -8.47
N CYS A 77 -15.50 -2.58 -9.19
CA CYS A 77 -14.79 -1.38 -8.77
C CYS A 77 -15.58 -0.58 -7.72
N ARG A 78 -15.26 -0.79 -6.44
CA ARG A 78 -15.91 -0.05 -5.33
C ARG A 78 -15.64 1.45 -5.33
N GLN A 79 -14.60 1.90 -6.03
CA GLN A 79 -14.23 3.32 -6.13
C GLN A 79 -14.94 4.03 -7.31
N GLY A 80 -15.68 3.29 -8.14
CA GLY A 80 -16.26 3.85 -9.34
C GLY A 80 -15.22 4.43 -10.32
N ALA A 81 -14.01 3.87 -10.28
CA ALA A 81 -12.89 4.32 -11.10
C ALA A 81 -12.94 3.75 -12.53
N ILE A 82 -13.74 2.71 -12.79
CA ILE A 82 -13.81 2.03 -14.08
C ILE A 82 -15.16 2.29 -14.72
N LYS A 83 -15.14 2.57 -16.02
CA LYS A 83 -16.32 2.69 -16.88
C LYS A 83 -16.15 1.79 -18.10
N CYS A 84 -17.23 1.08 -18.44
CA CYS A 84 -17.31 0.21 -19.59
C CYS A 84 -18.39 0.72 -20.58
N GLU A 85 -17.96 1.04 -21.79
CA GLU A 85 -18.85 1.45 -22.88
C GLU A 85 -18.66 0.48 -24.06
N GLY A 86 -19.49 -0.58 -24.08
CA GLY A 86 -19.26 -1.72 -24.98
C GLY A 86 -17.93 -2.40 -24.67
N ASN A 87 -17.10 -2.58 -25.70
CA ASN A 87 -15.78 -3.20 -25.55
C ASN A 87 -14.68 -2.20 -25.14
N LYS A 88 -15.01 -0.95 -24.87
CA LYS A 88 -14.06 0.06 -24.43
C LYS A 88 -14.14 0.26 -22.94
N VAL A 89 -13.00 0.18 -22.27
CA VAL A 89 -12.90 0.40 -20.83
C VAL A 89 -11.99 1.60 -20.54
N THR A 90 -12.44 2.47 -19.66
CA THR A 90 -11.66 3.62 -19.19
C THR A 90 -11.47 3.52 -17.69
N ILE A 91 -10.30 3.95 -17.22
CA ILE A 91 -9.97 4.02 -15.80
C ILE A 91 -9.63 5.46 -15.39
N ASN A 92 -10.32 5.94 -14.35
CA ASN A 92 -9.95 7.18 -13.68
C ASN A 92 -8.90 6.87 -12.60
N ARG A 93 -7.66 7.27 -12.85
CA ARG A 93 -6.52 7.00 -11.96
C ARG A 93 -6.62 7.73 -10.62
N ASP A 94 -7.23 8.90 -10.58
CA ASP A 94 -7.41 9.69 -9.34
C ASP A 94 -8.37 9.02 -8.36
N LYS A 95 -9.33 8.22 -8.88
CA LYS A 95 -10.25 7.44 -8.06
C LYS A 95 -9.72 6.04 -7.73
N CYS A 96 -8.73 5.56 -8.45
CA CYS A 96 -8.20 4.22 -8.27
C CYS A 96 -7.38 4.12 -6.98
N ASN A 97 -7.76 3.20 -6.09
CA ASN A 97 -7.03 2.92 -4.85
C ASN A 97 -6.11 1.70 -4.95
N TYR A 98 -5.79 1.24 -6.14
CA TYR A 98 -4.87 0.11 -6.37
C TYR A 98 -5.30 -1.21 -5.72
N CYS A 99 -6.59 -1.49 -5.58
CA CYS A 99 -7.06 -2.72 -4.91
C CYS A 99 -6.99 -4.00 -5.76
N GLY A 100 -6.74 -3.90 -7.07
CA GLY A 100 -6.59 -5.04 -7.98
C GLY A 100 -7.87 -5.85 -8.24
N ARG A 101 -9.07 -5.39 -7.81
CA ARG A 101 -10.32 -6.14 -7.99
C ARG A 101 -10.68 -6.36 -9.45
N CYS A 102 -10.41 -5.40 -10.32
CA CYS A 102 -10.65 -5.51 -11.76
C CYS A 102 -9.86 -6.66 -12.39
N VAL A 103 -8.61 -6.87 -11.96
CA VAL A 103 -7.79 -8.01 -12.39
C VAL A 103 -8.39 -9.32 -11.90
N LYS A 104 -8.67 -9.41 -10.59
CA LYS A 104 -9.15 -10.63 -9.95
C LYS A 104 -10.56 -11.06 -10.38
N SER A 105 -11.36 -10.15 -10.92
CA SER A 105 -12.73 -10.41 -11.35
C SER A 105 -12.89 -10.57 -12.86
N CYS A 106 -11.85 -10.30 -13.65
CA CYS A 106 -11.93 -10.38 -15.10
C CYS A 106 -11.96 -11.83 -15.58
N PRO A 107 -12.99 -12.26 -16.33
CA PRO A 107 -13.10 -13.65 -16.79
C PRO A 107 -12.21 -13.98 -18.00
N THR A 108 -11.63 -12.95 -18.65
CA THR A 108 -10.84 -13.11 -19.89
C THR A 108 -9.40 -12.63 -19.74
N ASP A 109 -8.96 -12.35 -18.52
CA ASP A 109 -7.61 -11.83 -18.23
C ASP A 109 -7.25 -10.57 -19.05
N ALA A 110 -8.27 -9.73 -19.34
CA ALA A 110 -8.08 -8.45 -20.04
C ALA A 110 -7.44 -7.37 -19.14
N TRP A 111 -7.23 -7.66 -17.87
CA TRP A 111 -6.52 -6.80 -16.94
C TRP A 111 -5.24 -7.47 -16.48
N GLU A 112 -4.14 -6.77 -16.61
CA GLU A 112 -2.86 -7.14 -16.04
C GLU A 112 -2.62 -6.34 -14.75
N GLY A 113 -2.05 -6.99 -13.74
CA GLY A 113 -1.77 -6.38 -12.44
C GLY A 113 -0.31 -6.49 -12.06
N ASN A 114 0.30 -5.37 -11.67
CA ASN A 114 1.63 -5.31 -11.11
C ASN A 114 1.52 -4.97 -9.61
N SER A 115 1.84 -5.92 -8.75
CA SER A 115 1.80 -5.74 -7.29
C SER A 115 2.86 -4.76 -6.81
N GLY A 116 2.57 -4.06 -5.70
CA GLY A 116 3.50 -3.11 -5.11
C GLY A 116 3.08 -2.64 -3.73
N TYR A 117 3.82 -1.69 -3.22
CA TYR A 117 3.72 -1.16 -1.87
C TYR A 117 3.24 0.29 -1.91
N LEU A 118 2.21 0.59 -1.14
CA LEU A 118 1.73 1.95 -0.88
C LEU A 118 2.14 2.33 0.53
N VAL A 119 3.01 3.32 0.65
CA VAL A 119 3.66 3.69 1.91
C VAL A 119 3.07 4.99 2.44
N SER A 120 2.67 4.97 3.70
CA SER A 120 2.19 6.14 4.45
C SER A 120 3.13 6.46 5.61
N PHE A 121 3.28 7.74 5.93
CA PHE A 121 4.20 8.27 6.93
C PHE A 121 3.47 9.08 7.99
N GLY A 122 3.91 9.00 9.23
CA GLY A 122 3.44 9.84 10.31
C GLY A 122 2.09 9.43 10.89
N GLY A 123 1.72 8.16 10.80
CA GLY A 123 0.57 7.64 11.56
C GLY A 123 0.86 7.56 13.06
N LEU A 124 -0.18 7.55 13.85
CA LEU A 124 -0.12 7.44 15.31
C LEU A 124 -1.33 6.67 15.83
N PHE A 125 -1.08 5.70 16.69
CA PHE A 125 -2.12 5.00 17.44
C PHE A 125 -1.77 4.99 18.94
N GLY A 126 -2.67 5.58 19.73
CA GLY A 126 -2.56 5.70 21.19
C GLY A 126 -3.75 6.47 21.74
N ASN A 127 -3.52 7.39 22.67
CA ASN A 127 -4.57 8.30 23.18
C ASN A 127 -5.17 9.19 22.08
N GLN A 128 -4.39 9.44 21.05
CA GLN A 128 -4.84 10.09 19.81
C GLN A 128 -4.56 9.15 18.64
N ILE A 129 -5.42 9.20 17.63
CA ILE A 129 -5.31 8.38 16.42
C ILE A 129 -5.17 9.33 15.23
N TYR A 130 -4.07 9.15 14.49
CA TYR A 130 -3.82 9.87 13.24
C TYR A 130 -3.43 8.89 12.15
N LYS A 131 -3.96 9.12 10.97
CA LYS A 131 -3.53 8.40 9.76
C LYS A 131 -2.30 9.07 9.19
N GLY A 132 -1.35 8.25 8.77
CA GLY A 132 -0.22 8.70 7.98
C GLY A 132 -0.64 9.10 6.58
N GLU A 133 0.15 9.93 5.95
CA GLU A 133 -0.07 10.42 4.59
C GLU A 133 0.74 9.61 3.58
N GLN A 134 0.13 9.28 2.45
CA GLN A 134 0.83 8.64 1.34
C GLN A 134 1.46 9.74 0.48
N LEU A 135 2.77 9.85 0.53
CA LEU A 135 3.53 10.91 -0.16
C LEU A 135 4.13 10.44 -1.50
N LEU A 136 4.17 9.15 -1.74
CA LEU A 136 4.84 8.55 -2.88
C LEU A 136 3.86 7.73 -3.75
N PRO A 137 4.13 7.57 -5.05
CA PRO A 137 3.43 6.61 -5.89
C PRO A 137 3.65 5.18 -5.39
N ILE A 138 2.95 4.23 -6.00
CA ILE A 138 3.16 2.81 -5.70
C ILE A 138 4.60 2.40 -6.02
N ILE A 139 5.22 1.66 -5.10
CA ILE A 139 6.60 1.16 -5.21
C ILE A 139 6.53 -0.32 -5.57
N HIS A 140 7.21 -0.75 -6.62
CA HIS A 140 7.10 -2.12 -7.13
C HIS A 140 8.23 -3.05 -6.69
N ASP A 141 9.32 -2.52 -6.15
CA ASP A 141 10.49 -3.30 -5.75
C ASP A 141 10.86 -3.07 -4.27
N LYS A 142 11.42 -4.09 -3.64
CA LYS A 142 11.82 -4.04 -2.24
C LYS A 142 13.01 -3.13 -2.00
N GLU A 143 13.93 -3.03 -2.95
CA GLU A 143 15.11 -2.17 -2.80
C GLU A 143 14.70 -0.71 -2.63
N THR A 144 13.81 -0.23 -3.50
CA THR A 144 13.27 1.13 -3.39
C THR A 144 12.45 1.29 -2.10
N LEU A 145 11.66 0.27 -1.71
CA LEU A 145 10.92 0.30 -0.45
C LEU A 145 11.85 0.49 0.75
N PHE A 146 12.91 -0.31 0.85
CA PHE A 146 13.88 -0.21 1.94
C PHE A 146 14.64 1.11 1.93
N ARG A 147 15.04 1.62 0.77
CA ARG A 147 15.66 2.96 0.66
C ARG A 147 14.75 4.08 1.20
N VAL A 148 13.46 4.00 0.91
CA VAL A 148 12.47 4.97 1.38
C VAL A 148 12.28 4.86 2.90
N THR A 149 12.19 3.65 3.42
CA THR A 149 12.02 3.42 4.87
C THR A 149 13.31 3.77 5.65
N ASP A 150 14.49 3.48 5.09
CA ASP A 150 15.78 3.90 5.67
C ASP A 150 15.87 5.43 5.74
N ALA A 151 15.52 6.14 4.67
CA ALA A 151 15.52 7.60 4.66
C ALA A 151 14.59 8.19 5.72
N ALA A 152 13.41 7.60 5.92
CA ALA A 152 12.47 8.04 6.96
C ALA A 152 13.00 7.79 8.38
N ILE A 153 13.67 6.67 8.62
CA ILE A 153 14.28 6.34 9.92
C ILE A 153 15.49 7.23 10.19
N ASP A 154 16.34 7.45 9.19
CA ASP A 154 17.49 8.34 9.32
C ASP A 154 17.04 9.77 9.60
N PHE A 155 16.00 10.25 8.89
CA PHE A 155 15.40 11.54 9.17
C PHE A 155 14.91 11.64 10.62
N PHE A 156 14.19 10.62 11.11
CA PHE A 156 13.69 10.58 12.48
C PHE A 156 14.84 10.59 13.50
N ARG A 157 15.88 9.76 13.28
CA ARG A 157 17.05 9.71 14.15
C ARG A 157 17.75 11.07 14.26
N ASP A 158 17.89 11.78 13.13
CA ASP A 158 18.72 12.96 13.02
C ASP A 158 17.98 14.27 13.44
N HIS A 159 16.64 14.28 13.43
CA HIS A 159 15.84 15.49 13.64
C HIS A 159 14.91 15.42 14.85
N ALA A 160 14.57 14.25 15.35
CA ALA A 160 13.65 14.14 16.49
C ALA A 160 14.33 14.47 17.82
N ASN A 161 13.60 15.14 18.71
CA ASN A 161 14.03 15.31 20.09
C ASN A 161 13.86 13.98 20.87
N PRO A 162 14.64 13.76 21.95
CA PRO A 162 14.45 12.60 22.80
C PRO A 162 13.00 12.49 23.32
N GLY A 163 12.37 11.32 23.12
CA GLY A 163 10.97 11.08 23.48
C GLY A 163 9.93 11.59 22.50
N GLU A 164 10.33 12.20 21.39
CA GLU A 164 9.44 12.69 20.35
C GLU A 164 8.95 11.57 19.42
N ARG A 165 7.69 11.62 19.02
CA ARG A 165 7.12 10.68 18.04
C ARG A 165 7.38 11.14 16.62
N PHE A 166 7.62 10.20 15.71
CA PHE A 166 7.91 10.47 14.29
C PHE A 166 6.93 11.45 13.62
N ARG A 167 5.62 11.34 13.93
CA ARG A 167 4.64 12.30 13.43
C ARG A 167 4.96 13.76 13.78
N LEU A 168 5.45 14.02 14.98
CA LEU A 168 5.78 15.38 15.42
C LEU A 168 7.04 15.90 14.74
N THR A 169 7.99 15.01 14.47
CA THR A 169 9.21 15.33 13.73
C THR A 169 8.92 15.71 12.26
N LEU A 170 7.81 15.24 11.69
CA LEU A 170 7.37 15.57 10.33
C LEU A 170 6.64 16.92 10.21
N GLN A 171 6.32 17.61 11.32
CA GLN A 171 5.62 18.89 11.38
C GLN A 171 6.57 20.06 11.51
#